data_93d5378975beeb5da115d101bc6f4796
#
_entry.id   93d5378975beeb5da115d101bc6f4796
#
_cell.length_a   1.000
_cell.length_b   1.000
_cell.length_c   1.000
_cell.angle_alpha   90.00
_cell.angle_beta   90.00
_cell.angle_gamma   90.00
#
_symmetry.space_group_name_H-M   'P 1'
#
loop_
_entity.id
_entity.type
_entity.pdbx_description
1 polymer ?
#
loop_
_entity_poly.entity_id
_entity_poly.type
_entity_poly.pdbx_seq_one_letter_code
_entity_poly.pdbx_strand_id
1 'polypeptide(L)'
;LGDVYKRQGTANEFIDRQLIKYLVPEGAMAQLGVYGAITKIAVVMMLFYQMYRLAAEPFFLSNFKKSDFVEMNAAALKYYVMASMVIFLGIALFRDVFALIVGRDFREGIFILPVVLGANVLTGVWLNLSFWYKREERTSLAIVVTGAGLVAIAAFGFWLIPVWGYYGAAWARLASETTMVAVSWWLNRRFYPTPCDWRRIGEYVAAALVVFALCEAVTAFTGNMFVSYAFNIVLFALYAVYLVRRERIDVGAMLRAFLHR
;
A
#
# COMPACT_ATOMS: atom_id res chain seq x y z
N LEU A 1 -10.61 -11.56 20.41
CA LEU A 1 -9.73 -11.83 19.23
C LEU A 1 -9.65 -10.61 18.30
N GLY A 2 -10.76 -9.86 18.05
CA GLY A 2 -10.72 -8.63 17.26
C GLY A 2 -9.79 -7.54 17.80
N ASP A 3 -9.62 -7.46 19.11
CA ASP A 3 -8.73 -6.49 19.76
C ASP A 3 -7.25 -6.85 19.62
N VAL A 4 -6.89 -8.13 19.52
CA VAL A 4 -5.51 -8.57 19.27
C VAL A 4 -5.08 -8.15 17.86
N TYR A 5 -5.96 -8.29 16.86
CA TYR A 5 -5.69 -7.83 15.49
C TYR A 5 -5.52 -6.32 15.37
N LYS A 6 -6.37 -5.55 16.08
CA LYS A 6 -6.25 -4.09 16.11
C LYS A 6 -4.92 -3.66 16.75
N ARG A 7 -4.55 -4.27 17.85
CA ARG A 7 -3.29 -3.95 18.56
C ARG A 7 -2.04 -4.33 17.77
N GLN A 8 -2.06 -5.45 17.04
CA GLN A 8 -0.90 -5.88 16.22
C GLN A 8 -0.71 -5.01 14.97
N GLY A 9 -1.80 -4.62 14.27
CA GLY A 9 -1.69 -3.69 13.14
C GLY A 9 -1.13 -2.34 13.57
N THR A 10 -1.58 -1.83 14.72
CA THR A 10 -1.09 -0.58 15.31
C THR A 10 0.37 -0.70 15.76
N ALA A 11 0.80 -1.87 16.27
CA ALA A 11 2.18 -2.09 16.68
C ALA A 11 3.16 -1.97 15.50
N ASN A 12 2.85 -2.53 14.34
CA ASN A 12 3.70 -2.43 13.15
C ASN A 12 3.89 -0.98 12.68
N GLU A 13 2.86 -0.12 12.83
CA GLU A 13 2.93 1.30 12.47
C GLU A 13 3.78 2.14 13.42
N PHE A 14 4.01 1.67 14.65
CA PHE A 14 4.81 2.39 15.64
C PHE A 14 6.25 1.89 15.74
N ILE A 15 6.51 0.65 15.35
CA ILE A 15 7.83 0.03 15.50
C ILE A 15 8.88 0.75 14.66
N ASP A 16 8.57 1.11 13.42
CA ASP A 16 9.49 1.84 12.54
C ASP A 16 9.97 3.15 13.16
N ARG A 17 9.06 3.90 13.80
CA ARG A 17 9.39 5.16 14.51
C ARG A 17 10.24 4.92 15.75
N GLN A 18 9.95 3.86 16.52
CA GLN A 18 10.75 3.51 17.67
C GLN A 18 12.16 3.08 17.23
N LEU A 19 12.26 2.29 16.16
CA LEU A 19 13.54 1.86 15.63
C LEU A 19 14.39 3.06 15.17
N ILE A 20 13.82 4.06 14.49
CA ILE A 20 14.53 5.30 14.13
C ILE A 20 15.08 5.96 15.40
N LYS A 21 14.24 6.13 16.43
CA LYS A 21 14.62 6.81 17.67
C LYS A 21 15.83 6.19 18.37
N TYR A 22 15.92 4.83 18.34
CA TYR A 22 16.96 4.12 19.11
C TYR A 22 18.14 3.65 18.26
N LEU A 23 17.99 3.50 16.94
CA LEU A 23 19.04 2.95 16.07
C LEU A 23 19.80 4.01 15.27
N VAL A 24 19.27 5.23 15.14
CA VAL A 24 19.98 6.31 14.45
C VAL A 24 21.01 6.90 15.43
N PRO A 25 22.31 6.90 15.07
CA PRO A 25 23.38 7.33 15.99
C PRO A 25 23.32 8.82 16.34
N GLU A 26 23.05 9.67 15.34
CA GLU A 26 23.00 11.12 15.49
C GLU A 26 21.77 11.71 14.79
N GLY A 27 21.19 12.75 15.39
CA GLY A 27 20.03 13.44 14.79
C GLY A 27 18.75 12.62 14.72
N ALA A 28 18.59 11.59 15.55
CA ALA A 28 17.43 10.68 15.52
C ALA A 28 16.08 11.41 15.55
N MET A 29 15.96 12.49 16.34
CA MET A 29 14.71 13.27 16.45
C MET A 29 14.40 14.07 15.18
N ALA A 30 15.43 14.61 14.51
CA ALA A 30 15.26 15.30 13.23
C ALA A 30 14.83 14.31 12.15
N GLN A 31 15.49 13.16 12.06
CA GLN A 31 15.12 12.11 11.12
C GLN A 31 13.73 11.54 11.38
N LEU A 32 13.35 11.37 12.64
CA LEU A 32 12.00 10.97 13.02
C LEU A 32 10.97 12.04 12.60
N GLY A 33 11.31 13.33 12.70
CA GLY A 33 10.51 14.45 12.22
C GLY A 33 10.28 14.38 10.71
N VAL A 34 11.33 14.16 9.92
CA VAL A 34 11.26 13.99 8.47
C VAL A 34 10.37 12.79 8.11
N TYR A 35 10.65 11.62 8.68
CA TYR A 35 9.85 10.42 8.47
C TYR A 35 8.38 10.62 8.82
N GLY A 36 8.10 11.22 9.99
CA GLY A 36 6.75 11.53 10.44
C GLY A 36 6.01 12.50 9.53
N ALA A 37 6.69 13.50 8.98
CA ALA A 37 6.11 14.46 8.04
C ALA A 37 5.71 13.79 6.72
N ILE A 38 6.56 12.93 6.17
CA ILE A 38 6.26 12.22 4.91
C ILE A 38 5.19 11.16 5.10
N THR A 39 5.18 10.44 6.22
CA THR A 39 4.12 9.48 6.51
C THR A 39 2.74 10.13 6.66
N LYS A 40 2.66 11.43 7.02
CA LYS A 40 1.40 12.18 7.01
C LYS A 40 0.85 12.39 5.59
N ILE A 41 1.69 12.55 4.57
CA ILE A 41 1.22 12.58 3.17
C ILE A 41 0.65 11.20 2.79
N ALA A 42 1.34 10.14 3.17
CA ALA A 42 0.90 8.77 2.89
C ALA A 42 -0.38 8.36 3.63
N VAL A 43 -0.89 9.17 4.57
CA VAL A 43 -2.17 8.95 5.27
C VAL A 43 -3.34 8.82 4.31
N VAL A 44 -3.32 9.49 3.16
CA VAL A 44 -4.39 9.37 2.15
C VAL A 44 -4.56 7.91 1.71
N MET A 45 -3.46 7.19 1.43
CA MET A 45 -3.51 5.76 1.10
C MET A 45 -3.98 4.92 2.28
N MET A 46 -3.55 5.26 3.49
CA MET A 46 -3.98 4.59 4.71
C MET A 46 -5.48 4.77 4.98
N LEU A 47 -6.01 5.98 4.75
CA LEU A 47 -7.46 6.24 4.84
C LEU A 47 -8.22 5.40 3.81
N PHE A 48 -7.75 5.31 2.56
CA PHE A 48 -8.36 4.44 1.57
C PHE A 48 -8.38 2.98 2.02
N TYR A 49 -7.26 2.46 2.52
CA TYR A 49 -7.19 1.13 3.12
C TYR A 49 -8.18 0.94 4.26
N GLN A 50 -8.28 1.91 5.19
CA GLN A 50 -9.21 1.82 6.32
C GLN A 50 -10.68 1.83 5.87
N MET A 51 -11.05 2.70 4.91
CA MET A 51 -12.40 2.72 4.32
C MET A 51 -12.72 1.39 3.64
N TYR A 52 -11.77 0.86 2.86
CA TYR A 52 -11.90 -0.45 2.26
C TYR A 52 -12.12 -1.54 3.32
N ARG A 53 -11.32 -1.55 4.37
CA ARG A 53 -11.43 -2.52 5.48
C ARG A 53 -12.79 -2.44 6.17
N LEU A 54 -13.26 -1.22 6.50
CA LEU A 54 -14.57 -1.01 7.15
C LEU A 54 -15.74 -1.51 6.29
N ALA A 55 -15.63 -1.44 4.96
CA ALA A 55 -16.62 -1.98 4.05
C ALA A 55 -16.46 -3.49 3.83
N ALA A 56 -15.24 -3.97 3.64
CA ALA A 56 -14.94 -5.35 3.29
C ALA A 56 -15.14 -6.32 4.46
N GLU A 57 -14.74 -5.96 5.70
CA GLU A 57 -14.89 -6.86 6.85
C GLU A 57 -16.34 -7.29 7.07
N PRO A 58 -17.35 -6.41 7.25
CA PRO A 58 -18.74 -6.85 7.47
C PRO A 58 -19.33 -7.53 6.23
N PHE A 59 -18.94 -7.08 5.01
CA PHE A 59 -19.39 -7.70 3.77
C PHE A 59 -18.95 -9.16 3.69
N PHE A 60 -17.68 -9.46 3.91
CA PHE A 60 -17.17 -10.82 3.86
C PHE A 60 -17.68 -11.68 5.02
N LEU A 61 -17.77 -11.13 6.24
CA LEU A 61 -18.33 -11.85 7.39
C LEU A 61 -19.78 -12.31 7.15
N SER A 62 -20.61 -11.46 6.56
CA SER A 62 -22.01 -11.81 6.24
C SER A 62 -22.15 -12.82 5.09
N ASN A 63 -21.12 -12.92 4.22
CA ASN A 63 -21.13 -13.78 3.05
C ASN A 63 -20.27 -15.05 3.19
N PHE A 64 -19.73 -15.36 4.37
CA PHE A 64 -18.86 -16.52 4.58
C PHE A 64 -19.48 -17.86 4.18
N LYS A 65 -20.80 -17.99 4.29
CA LYS A 65 -21.52 -19.22 3.94
C LYS A 65 -21.85 -19.38 2.45
N LYS A 66 -21.64 -18.33 1.65
CA LYS A 66 -21.94 -18.39 0.21
C LYS A 66 -20.92 -19.22 -0.54
N SER A 67 -21.39 -19.91 -1.58
CA SER A 67 -20.54 -20.74 -2.46
C SER A 67 -19.55 -19.93 -3.29
N ASP A 68 -19.92 -18.70 -3.65
CA ASP A 68 -19.14 -17.75 -4.48
C ASP A 68 -18.20 -16.83 -3.66
N PHE A 69 -18.04 -17.12 -2.36
CA PHE A 69 -17.15 -16.34 -1.48
C PHE A 69 -15.71 -16.20 -2.01
N VAL A 70 -15.20 -17.29 -2.57
CA VAL A 70 -13.80 -17.36 -3.04
C VAL A 70 -13.59 -16.46 -4.24
N GLU A 71 -14.52 -16.46 -5.18
CA GLU A 71 -14.54 -15.62 -6.37
C GLU A 71 -14.74 -14.16 -6.00
N MET A 72 -15.64 -13.86 -5.06
CA MET A 72 -15.85 -12.52 -4.55
C MET A 72 -14.58 -11.96 -3.89
N ASN A 73 -13.88 -12.78 -3.09
CA ASN A 73 -12.64 -12.36 -2.43
C ASN A 73 -11.52 -12.10 -3.46
N ALA A 74 -11.39 -12.96 -4.47
CA ALA A 74 -10.43 -12.77 -5.57
C ALA A 74 -10.72 -11.49 -6.37
N ALA A 75 -11.99 -11.23 -6.69
CA ALA A 75 -12.39 -10.00 -7.36
C ALA A 75 -12.13 -8.76 -6.51
N ALA A 76 -12.43 -8.80 -5.22
CA ALA A 76 -12.19 -7.70 -4.30
C ALA A 76 -10.69 -7.36 -4.19
N LEU A 77 -9.81 -8.36 -4.13
CA LEU A 77 -8.36 -8.15 -4.15
C LEU A 77 -7.91 -7.43 -5.43
N LYS A 78 -8.41 -7.89 -6.59
CA LYS A 78 -8.07 -7.28 -7.89
C LYS A 78 -8.48 -5.81 -7.94
N TYR A 79 -9.72 -5.48 -7.57
CA TYR A 79 -10.23 -4.10 -7.59
C TYR A 79 -9.57 -3.23 -6.53
N TYR A 80 -9.24 -3.79 -5.36
CA TYR A 80 -8.47 -3.09 -4.34
C TYR A 80 -7.10 -2.67 -4.87
N VAL A 81 -6.35 -3.59 -5.47
CA VAL A 81 -5.01 -3.27 -6.04
C VAL A 81 -5.13 -2.26 -7.17
N MET A 82 -6.11 -2.41 -8.06
CA MET A 82 -6.36 -1.47 -9.15
C MET A 82 -6.59 -0.04 -8.63
N ALA A 83 -7.48 0.15 -7.66
CA ALA A 83 -7.76 1.46 -7.07
C ALA A 83 -6.54 2.00 -6.30
N SER A 84 -5.85 1.13 -5.55
CA SER A 84 -4.63 1.51 -4.82
C SER A 84 -3.53 2.00 -5.75
N MET A 85 -3.35 1.40 -6.93
CA MET A 85 -2.35 1.85 -7.91
C MET A 85 -2.69 3.21 -8.52
N VAL A 86 -3.97 3.52 -8.72
CA VAL A 86 -4.40 4.87 -9.16
C VAL A 86 -4.06 5.90 -8.08
N ILE A 87 -4.36 5.62 -6.81
CA ILE A 87 -4.04 6.52 -5.70
C ILE A 87 -2.51 6.65 -5.53
N PHE A 88 -1.78 5.53 -5.63
CA PHE A 88 -0.32 5.52 -5.60
C PHE A 88 0.28 6.47 -6.63
N LEU A 89 -0.11 6.33 -7.90
CA LEU A 89 0.36 7.21 -8.96
C LEU A 89 -0.08 8.66 -8.75
N GLY A 90 -1.33 8.89 -8.35
CA GLY A 90 -1.84 10.23 -8.08
C GLY A 90 -1.05 10.97 -7.00
N ILE A 91 -0.56 10.27 -5.97
CA ILE A 91 0.24 10.89 -4.91
C ILE A 91 1.72 10.94 -5.30
N ALA A 92 2.28 9.85 -5.86
CA ALA A 92 3.70 9.75 -6.14
C ALA A 92 4.14 10.68 -7.28
N LEU A 93 3.36 10.83 -8.34
CA LEU A 93 3.68 11.69 -9.49
C LEU A 93 3.53 13.19 -9.18
N PHE A 94 2.65 13.52 -8.23
CA PHE A 94 2.41 14.92 -7.81
C PHE A 94 2.94 15.20 -6.40
N ARG A 95 3.94 14.43 -5.96
CA ARG A 95 4.53 14.52 -4.61
C ARG A 95 5.01 15.93 -4.25
N ASP A 96 5.49 16.72 -5.23
CA ASP A 96 5.96 18.09 -4.98
C ASP A 96 4.81 19.01 -4.57
N VAL A 97 3.59 18.79 -5.08
CA VAL A 97 2.38 19.51 -4.64
C VAL A 97 2.07 19.17 -3.19
N PHE A 98 2.17 17.89 -2.84
CA PHE A 98 1.98 17.45 -1.45
C PHE A 98 3.10 17.93 -0.53
N ALA A 99 4.32 18.10 -1.06
CA ALA A 99 5.45 18.67 -0.33
C ALA A 99 5.21 20.12 0.11
N LEU A 100 4.31 20.86 -0.55
CA LEU A 100 3.92 22.21 -0.13
C LEU A 100 3.21 22.23 1.23
N ILE A 101 2.51 21.15 1.57
CA ILE A 101 1.80 20.98 2.85
C ILE A 101 2.79 20.72 4.00
N VAL A 102 3.97 20.20 3.65
CA VAL A 102 5.02 19.84 4.60
C VAL A 102 5.99 21.01 4.76
N GLY A 103 6.42 21.27 6.00
CA GLY A 103 7.41 22.30 6.30
C GLY A 103 8.70 22.12 5.48
N ARG A 104 9.35 23.23 5.13
CA ARG A 104 10.53 23.22 4.22
C ARG A 104 11.63 22.29 4.69
N ASP A 105 11.86 22.22 6.00
CA ASP A 105 12.94 21.44 6.62
C ASP A 105 12.70 19.90 6.52
N PHE A 106 11.47 19.47 6.20
CA PHE A 106 11.11 18.06 6.09
C PHE A 106 10.98 17.58 4.64
N ARG A 107 11.12 18.46 3.66
CA ARG A 107 10.94 18.13 2.23
C ARG A 107 12.03 17.22 1.67
N GLU A 108 13.20 17.18 2.30
CA GLU A 108 14.27 16.26 1.92
C GLU A 108 13.84 14.80 1.92
N GLY A 109 12.88 14.43 2.78
CA GLY A 109 12.34 13.09 2.88
C GLY A 109 11.33 12.69 1.80
N ILE A 110 10.94 13.59 0.87
CA ILE A 110 9.86 13.33 -0.09
C ILE A 110 10.12 12.09 -0.96
N PHE A 111 11.38 11.73 -1.17
CA PHE A 111 11.78 10.58 -1.96
C PHE A 111 11.42 9.23 -1.34
N ILE A 112 11.16 9.17 -0.01
CA ILE A 112 10.66 7.92 0.61
C ILE A 112 9.17 7.72 0.41
N LEU A 113 8.43 8.75 -0.04
CA LEU A 113 6.97 8.70 -0.17
C LEU A 113 6.48 7.52 -1.02
N PRO A 114 7.03 7.24 -2.22
CA PRO A 114 6.60 6.08 -3.01
C PRO A 114 6.80 4.74 -2.30
N VAL A 115 7.88 4.61 -1.51
CA VAL A 115 8.17 3.39 -0.74
C VAL A 115 7.12 3.19 0.37
N VAL A 116 6.79 4.27 1.10
CA VAL A 116 5.76 4.23 2.15
C VAL A 116 4.36 3.97 1.57
N LEU A 117 4.03 4.58 0.43
CA LEU A 117 2.77 4.31 -0.28
C LEU A 117 2.68 2.85 -0.71
N GLY A 118 3.77 2.29 -1.26
CA GLY A 118 3.86 0.87 -1.64
C GLY A 118 3.62 -0.06 -0.46
N ALA A 119 4.21 0.23 0.70
CA ALA A 119 3.96 -0.52 1.93
C ALA A 119 2.47 -0.47 2.33
N ASN A 120 1.84 0.71 2.29
CA ASN A 120 0.41 0.86 2.60
C ASN A 120 -0.51 0.11 1.61
N VAL A 121 -0.14 0.00 0.32
CA VAL A 121 -0.86 -0.87 -0.64
C VAL A 121 -0.80 -2.33 -0.21
N LEU A 122 0.38 -2.82 0.17
CA LEU A 122 0.58 -4.21 0.58
C LEU A 122 -0.21 -4.55 1.85
N THR A 123 -0.42 -3.58 2.76
CA THR A 123 -1.26 -3.75 3.96
C THR A 123 -2.68 -4.21 3.58
N GLY A 124 -3.29 -3.66 2.55
CA GLY A 124 -4.62 -4.11 2.12
C GLY A 124 -4.61 -5.41 1.32
N VAL A 125 -3.50 -5.72 0.65
CA VAL A 125 -3.34 -7.01 -0.04
C VAL A 125 -3.34 -8.16 0.97
N TRP A 126 -2.54 -8.09 2.04
CA TRP A 126 -2.54 -9.15 3.05
C TRP A 126 -3.85 -9.19 3.85
N LEU A 127 -4.54 -8.07 4.04
CA LEU A 127 -5.88 -8.05 4.63
C LEU A 127 -6.85 -8.91 3.81
N ASN A 128 -6.89 -8.72 2.47
CA ASN A 128 -7.72 -9.55 1.59
C ASN A 128 -7.37 -11.03 1.69
N LEU A 129 -6.07 -11.33 1.68
CA LEU A 129 -5.59 -12.70 1.86
C LEU A 129 -5.90 -13.26 3.25
N SER A 130 -6.33 -12.42 4.21
CA SER A 130 -6.68 -12.84 5.57
C SER A 130 -8.13 -13.34 5.74
N PHE A 131 -9.03 -13.05 4.82
CA PHE A 131 -10.44 -13.37 5.01
C PHE A 131 -10.73 -14.87 5.03
N TRP A 132 -9.97 -15.69 4.31
CA TRP A 132 -10.20 -17.13 4.30
C TRP A 132 -9.91 -17.81 5.63
N TYR A 133 -8.84 -17.42 6.35
CA TYR A 133 -8.57 -18.03 7.65
C TYR A 133 -9.48 -17.50 8.76
N LYS A 134 -10.09 -16.34 8.57
CA LYS A 134 -11.21 -15.87 9.41
C LYS A 134 -12.46 -16.73 9.16
N ARG A 135 -12.73 -17.07 7.90
CA ARG A 135 -13.83 -17.96 7.50
C ARG A 135 -13.68 -19.36 8.09
N GLU A 136 -12.47 -19.91 8.01
CA GLU A 136 -12.15 -21.27 8.51
C GLU A 136 -11.86 -21.30 10.03
N GLU A 137 -12.12 -20.20 10.74
CA GLU A 137 -11.86 -20.04 12.19
C GLU A 137 -10.39 -20.29 12.60
N ARG A 138 -9.46 -20.25 11.65
CA ARG A 138 -8.02 -20.46 11.85
C ARG A 138 -7.31 -19.14 12.16
N THR A 139 -7.83 -18.37 13.10
CA THR A 139 -7.31 -17.04 13.45
C THR A 139 -5.87 -17.04 13.98
N SER A 140 -5.36 -18.20 14.46
CA SER A 140 -3.95 -18.37 14.83
C SER A 140 -2.98 -18.12 13.68
N LEU A 141 -3.40 -18.33 12.41
CA LEU A 141 -2.56 -18.07 11.25
C LEU A 141 -2.26 -16.57 11.07
N ALA A 142 -3.15 -15.70 11.55
CA ALA A 142 -2.84 -14.27 11.56
C ALA A 142 -1.67 -13.92 12.47
N ILE A 143 -1.51 -14.61 13.61
CA ILE A 143 -0.37 -14.43 14.51
C ILE A 143 0.93 -14.83 13.79
N VAL A 144 0.89 -15.90 13.00
CA VAL A 144 2.05 -16.31 12.19
C VAL A 144 2.42 -15.25 11.17
N VAL A 145 1.43 -14.72 10.43
CA VAL A 145 1.66 -13.68 9.40
C VAL A 145 2.20 -12.39 10.04
N THR A 146 1.53 -11.89 11.07
CA THR A 146 1.96 -10.66 11.75
C THR A 146 3.28 -10.84 12.49
N GLY A 147 3.53 -12.02 13.08
CA GLY A 147 4.80 -12.38 13.68
C GLY A 147 5.95 -12.39 12.66
N ALA A 148 5.73 -12.94 11.47
CA ALA A 148 6.71 -12.88 10.38
C ALA A 148 7.00 -11.42 9.96
N GLY A 149 5.98 -10.56 9.89
CA GLY A 149 6.15 -9.13 9.65
C GLY A 149 6.97 -8.44 10.73
N LEU A 150 6.71 -8.75 12.01
CA LEU A 150 7.48 -8.20 13.13
C LEU A 150 8.96 -8.62 13.10
N VAL A 151 9.23 -9.87 12.77
CA VAL A 151 10.61 -10.36 12.61
C VAL A 151 11.28 -9.67 11.44
N ALA A 152 10.58 -9.50 10.32
CA ALA A 152 11.12 -8.83 9.14
C ALA A 152 11.43 -7.34 9.42
N ILE A 153 10.50 -6.58 10.04
CA ILE A 153 10.76 -5.16 10.34
C ILE A 153 11.90 -5.00 11.33
N ALA A 154 12.03 -5.88 12.31
CA ALA A 154 13.16 -5.88 13.24
C ALA A 154 14.46 -6.19 12.49
N ALA A 155 14.55 -7.30 11.76
CA ALA A 155 15.75 -7.72 11.05
C ALA A 155 16.25 -6.66 10.05
N PHE A 156 15.36 -6.19 9.15
CA PHE A 156 15.70 -5.15 8.18
C PHE A 156 15.91 -3.78 8.84
N GLY A 157 15.17 -3.47 9.91
CA GLY A 157 15.34 -2.23 10.67
C GLY A 157 16.71 -2.15 11.33
N PHE A 158 17.13 -3.20 12.05
CA PHE A 158 18.45 -3.25 12.66
C PHE A 158 19.59 -3.20 11.64
N TRP A 159 19.37 -3.69 10.43
CA TRP A 159 20.37 -3.66 9.37
C TRP A 159 20.39 -2.33 8.62
N LEU A 160 19.23 -1.80 8.18
CA LEU A 160 19.15 -0.66 7.26
C LEU A 160 19.14 0.69 7.98
N ILE A 161 18.52 0.81 9.16
CA ILE A 161 18.35 2.09 9.84
C ILE A 161 19.69 2.70 10.31
N PRO A 162 20.65 1.94 10.88
CA PRO A 162 21.93 2.50 11.27
C PRO A 162 22.73 3.08 10.09
N VAL A 163 22.52 2.54 8.87
CA VAL A 163 23.25 2.94 7.66
C VAL A 163 22.51 4.03 6.87
N TRP A 164 21.19 3.93 6.75
CA TRP A 164 20.38 4.78 5.89
C TRP A 164 19.36 5.65 6.64
N GLY A 165 19.35 5.62 7.97
CA GLY A 165 18.43 6.41 8.76
C GLY A 165 16.97 6.18 8.41
N TYR A 166 16.20 7.25 8.21
CA TYR A 166 14.78 7.18 7.88
C TYR A 166 14.50 6.52 6.50
N TYR A 167 15.44 6.53 5.55
CA TYR A 167 15.35 5.73 4.33
C TYR A 167 15.31 4.24 4.65
N GLY A 168 16.21 3.81 5.54
CA GLY A 168 16.26 2.43 6.01
C GLY A 168 14.96 1.99 6.68
N ALA A 169 14.33 2.87 7.45
CA ALA A 169 13.04 2.59 8.08
C ALA A 169 11.91 2.39 7.04
N ALA A 170 11.85 3.22 6.00
CA ALA A 170 10.86 3.07 4.93
C ALA A 170 11.01 1.72 4.20
N TRP A 171 12.23 1.33 3.88
CA TRP A 171 12.51 0.05 3.24
C TRP A 171 12.27 -1.15 4.17
N ALA A 172 12.60 -1.04 5.46
CA ALA A 172 12.31 -2.07 6.45
C ALA A 172 10.80 -2.29 6.59
N ARG A 173 10.00 -1.22 6.56
CA ARG A 173 8.54 -1.30 6.55
C ARG A 173 8.03 -1.99 5.28
N LEU A 174 8.51 -1.61 4.10
CA LEU A 174 8.13 -2.26 2.85
C LEU A 174 8.48 -3.75 2.86
N ALA A 175 9.66 -4.12 3.37
CA ALA A 175 10.08 -5.51 3.51
C ALA A 175 9.16 -6.30 4.47
N SER A 176 8.74 -5.69 5.58
CA SER A 176 7.79 -6.28 6.52
C SER A 176 6.45 -6.58 5.85
N GLU A 177 5.85 -5.59 5.18
CA GLU A 177 4.56 -5.76 4.49
C GLU A 177 4.67 -6.79 3.36
N THR A 178 5.78 -6.77 2.61
CA THR A 178 6.06 -7.78 1.57
C THR A 178 6.15 -9.18 2.16
N THR A 179 6.80 -9.34 3.31
CA THR A 179 6.89 -10.62 4.03
C THR A 179 5.51 -11.10 4.48
N MET A 180 4.69 -10.21 5.02
CA MET A 180 3.32 -10.54 5.43
C MET A 180 2.47 -11.00 4.23
N VAL A 181 2.57 -10.31 3.09
CA VAL A 181 1.89 -10.71 1.85
C VAL A 181 2.41 -12.06 1.36
N ALA A 182 3.73 -12.28 1.34
CA ALA A 182 4.34 -13.54 0.89
C ALA A 182 3.89 -14.74 1.75
N VAL A 183 3.93 -14.58 3.08
CA VAL A 183 3.47 -15.61 4.01
C VAL A 183 1.97 -15.86 3.87
N SER A 184 1.14 -14.82 3.78
CA SER A 184 -0.30 -14.94 3.57
C SER A 184 -0.63 -15.63 2.23
N TRP A 185 0.10 -15.28 1.17
CA TRP A 185 -0.06 -15.91 -0.14
C TRP A 185 0.33 -17.39 -0.11
N TRP A 186 1.44 -17.73 0.55
CA TRP A 186 1.89 -19.12 0.69
C TRP A 186 0.88 -19.95 1.47
N LEU A 187 0.36 -19.43 2.60
CA LEU A 187 -0.68 -20.09 3.39
C LEU A 187 -1.97 -20.26 2.59
N ASN A 188 -2.39 -19.22 1.86
CA ASN A 188 -3.57 -19.27 1.01
C ASN A 188 -3.43 -20.36 -0.06
N ARG A 189 -2.29 -20.39 -0.77
CA ARG A 189 -2.04 -21.39 -1.81
C ARG A 189 -2.03 -22.82 -1.28
N ARG A 190 -1.58 -23.03 -0.04
CA ARG A 190 -1.46 -24.35 0.57
C ARG A 190 -2.77 -24.86 1.17
N PHE A 191 -3.51 -24.01 1.84
CA PHE A 191 -4.65 -24.41 2.66
C PHE A 191 -6.01 -24.03 2.08
N TYR A 192 -6.07 -22.98 1.28
CA TYR A 192 -7.32 -22.44 0.75
C TYR A 192 -7.07 -21.72 -0.59
N PRO A 193 -6.82 -22.46 -1.68
CA PRO A 193 -6.45 -21.86 -2.96
C PRO A 193 -7.56 -20.96 -3.49
N THR A 194 -7.36 -19.64 -3.38
CA THR A 194 -8.24 -18.62 -3.93
C THR A 194 -7.84 -18.37 -5.39
N PRO A 195 -8.80 -18.37 -6.36
CA PRO A 195 -8.52 -18.17 -7.77
C PRO A 195 -8.23 -16.71 -8.11
N CYS A 196 -7.23 -16.13 -7.42
CA CYS A 196 -6.79 -14.78 -7.70
C CYS A 196 -6.11 -14.72 -9.06
N ASP A 197 -6.50 -13.76 -9.89
CA ASP A 197 -5.84 -13.49 -11.17
C ASP A 197 -4.53 -12.70 -10.93
N TRP A 198 -3.53 -13.42 -10.41
CA TRP A 198 -2.22 -12.83 -10.09
C TRP A 198 -1.53 -12.22 -11.31
N ARG A 199 -1.84 -12.74 -12.51
CA ARG A 199 -1.31 -12.19 -13.75
C ARG A 199 -1.84 -10.79 -14.00
N ARG A 200 -3.15 -10.59 -13.88
CA ARG A 200 -3.75 -9.24 -14.04
C ARG A 200 -3.33 -8.29 -12.94
N ILE A 201 -3.31 -8.76 -11.69
CA ILE A 201 -2.81 -7.96 -10.57
C ILE A 201 -1.37 -7.51 -10.84
N GLY A 202 -0.51 -8.43 -11.28
CA GLY A 202 0.87 -8.13 -11.67
C GLY A 202 0.97 -7.17 -12.86
N GLU A 203 0.09 -7.30 -13.88
CA GLU A 203 0.02 -6.38 -15.01
C GLU A 203 -0.31 -4.94 -14.55
N TYR A 204 -1.25 -4.76 -13.62
CA TYR A 204 -1.61 -3.42 -13.10
C TYR A 204 -0.51 -2.79 -12.28
N VAL A 205 0.12 -3.58 -11.40
CA VAL A 205 1.25 -3.10 -10.60
C VAL A 205 2.45 -2.77 -11.50
N ALA A 206 2.80 -3.65 -12.43
CA ALA A 206 3.91 -3.43 -13.35
C ALA A 206 3.67 -2.20 -14.24
N ALA A 207 2.46 -2.04 -14.79
CA ALA A 207 2.11 -0.85 -15.57
C ALA A 207 2.21 0.44 -14.76
N ALA A 208 1.75 0.44 -13.50
CA ALA A 208 1.89 1.59 -12.61
C ALA A 208 3.36 1.92 -12.33
N LEU A 209 4.18 0.91 -12.03
CA LEU A 209 5.61 1.11 -11.79
C LEU A 209 6.36 1.60 -13.02
N VAL A 210 6.00 1.12 -14.22
CA VAL A 210 6.56 1.61 -15.49
C VAL A 210 6.18 3.08 -15.71
N VAL A 211 4.91 3.44 -15.51
CA VAL A 211 4.46 4.84 -15.60
C VAL A 211 5.23 5.71 -14.62
N PHE A 212 5.36 5.28 -13.37
CA PHE A 212 6.13 6.00 -12.35
C PHE A 212 7.59 6.18 -12.77
N ALA A 213 8.27 5.12 -13.20
CA ALA A 213 9.67 5.17 -13.63
C ALA A 213 9.88 6.08 -14.86
N LEU A 214 8.96 6.06 -15.83
CA LEU A 214 9.01 6.95 -16.99
C LEU A 214 8.86 8.42 -16.58
N CYS A 215 7.93 8.73 -15.68
CA CYS A 215 7.72 10.08 -15.18
C CYS A 215 8.96 10.59 -14.39
N GLU A 216 9.57 9.75 -13.56
CA GLU A 216 10.81 10.09 -12.85
C GLU A 216 11.96 10.35 -13.83
N ALA A 217 12.10 9.50 -14.85
CA ALA A 217 13.12 9.68 -15.88
C ALA A 217 12.93 11.00 -16.63
N VAL A 218 11.72 11.31 -17.07
CA VAL A 218 11.43 12.59 -17.78
C VAL A 218 11.72 13.78 -16.87
N THR A 219 11.33 13.72 -15.60
CA THR A 219 11.61 14.79 -14.63
C THR A 219 13.12 15.00 -14.45
N ALA A 220 13.91 13.93 -14.39
CA ALA A 220 15.36 13.99 -14.27
C ALA A 220 16.05 14.56 -15.52
N PHE A 221 15.53 14.26 -16.72
CA PHE A 221 16.15 14.70 -17.98
C PHE A 221 15.74 16.13 -18.41
N THR A 222 14.49 16.53 -18.16
CA THR A 222 13.98 17.80 -18.68
C THR A 222 14.31 18.98 -17.78
N GLY A 223 14.42 18.78 -16.46
CA GLY A 223 14.63 19.86 -15.50
C GLY A 223 13.54 20.95 -15.51
N ASN A 224 12.53 20.82 -16.39
CA ASN A 224 11.44 21.78 -16.55
C ASN A 224 10.17 21.25 -15.89
N MET A 225 9.76 21.88 -14.81
CA MET A 225 8.62 21.50 -13.99
C MET A 225 7.30 21.43 -14.77
N PHE A 226 7.06 22.37 -15.69
CA PHE A 226 5.81 22.39 -16.49
C PHE A 226 5.73 21.21 -17.46
N VAL A 227 6.83 20.87 -18.12
CA VAL A 227 6.90 19.72 -19.03
C VAL A 227 6.69 18.44 -18.25
N SER A 228 7.36 18.29 -17.09
CA SER A 228 7.21 17.11 -16.24
C SER A 228 5.76 16.93 -15.76
N TYR A 229 5.10 17.97 -15.30
CA TYR A 229 3.69 17.87 -14.87
C TYR A 229 2.74 17.56 -16.03
N ALA A 230 2.92 18.19 -17.20
CA ALA A 230 2.10 17.88 -18.38
C ALA A 230 2.25 16.39 -18.76
N PHE A 231 3.49 15.86 -18.75
CA PHE A 231 3.76 14.47 -19.04
C PHE A 231 3.16 13.53 -17.98
N ASN A 232 3.29 13.88 -16.68
CA ASN A 232 2.71 13.12 -15.58
C ASN A 232 1.17 13.03 -15.71
N ILE A 233 0.49 14.13 -16.04
CA ILE A 233 -0.96 14.14 -16.25
C ILE A 233 -1.36 13.23 -17.42
N VAL A 234 -0.64 13.30 -18.55
CA VAL A 234 -0.92 12.47 -19.71
C VAL A 234 -0.75 10.99 -19.40
N LEU A 235 0.37 10.61 -18.80
CA LEU A 235 0.63 9.19 -18.45
C LEU A 235 -0.33 8.67 -17.38
N PHE A 236 -0.67 9.49 -16.38
CA PHE A 236 -1.68 9.14 -15.39
C PHE A 236 -3.05 8.90 -16.03
N ALA A 237 -3.47 9.80 -16.95
CA ALA A 237 -4.72 9.64 -17.69
C ALA A 237 -4.71 8.40 -18.58
N LEU A 238 -3.60 8.12 -19.26
CA LEU A 238 -3.44 6.90 -20.08
C LEU A 238 -3.52 5.63 -19.22
N TYR A 239 -2.91 5.64 -18.04
CA TYR A 239 -3.02 4.52 -17.10
C TYR A 239 -4.47 4.32 -16.63
N ALA A 240 -5.18 5.39 -16.26
CA ALA A 240 -6.60 5.31 -15.87
C ALA A 240 -7.47 4.77 -17.00
N VAL A 241 -7.29 5.26 -18.24
CA VAL A 241 -7.99 4.77 -19.44
C VAL A 241 -7.66 3.30 -19.72
N TYR A 242 -6.40 2.90 -19.54
CA TYR A 242 -5.99 1.49 -19.68
C TYR A 242 -6.76 0.59 -18.71
N LEU A 243 -6.87 0.96 -17.43
CA LEU A 243 -7.60 0.18 -16.44
C LEU A 243 -9.10 0.06 -16.77
N VAL A 244 -9.74 1.19 -17.11
CA VAL A 244 -11.17 1.26 -17.47
C VAL A 244 -11.47 0.36 -18.68
N ARG A 245 -10.65 0.45 -19.74
CA ARG A 245 -10.81 -0.38 -20.95
C ARG A 245 -10.54 -1.85 -20.69
N ARG A 246 -9.53 -2.14 -19.88
CA ARG A 246 -9.13 -3.54 -19.58
C ARG A 246 -10.17 -4.29 -18.78
N GLU A 247 -10.80 -3.62 -17.81
CA GLU A 247 -11.86 -4.20 -16.97
C GLU A 247 -13.27 -3.95 -17.52
N ARG A 248 -13.40 -3.30 -18.69
CA ARG A 248 -14.69 -2.95 -19.32
C ARG A 248 -15.64 -2.24 -18.35
N ILE A 249 -15.11 -1.32 -17.53
CA ILE A 249 -15.89 -0.58 -16.55
C ILE A 249 -16.78 0.41 -17.27
N ASP A 250 -18.09 0.29 -17.09
CA ASP A 250 -19.05 1.30 -17.60
C ASP A 250 -19.07 2.50 -16.66
N VAL A 251 -18.17 3.45 -16.95
CA VAL A 251 -18.06 4.70 -16.18
C VAL A 251 -19.36 5.50 -16.26
N GLY A 252 -20.10 5.40 -17.39
CA GLY A 252 -21.38 6.08 -17.57
C GLY A 252 -22.47 5.54 -16.64
N ALA A 253 -22.50 4.23 -16.42
CA ALA A 253 -23.42 3.60 -15.47
C ALA A 253 -23.05 3.97 -14.02
N MET A 254 -21.75 4.02 -13.67
CA MET A 254 -21.30 4.43 -12.36
C MET A 254 -21.64 5.90 -12.04
N LEU A 255 -21.41 6.80 -12.99
CA LEU A 255 -21.77 8.22 -12.84
C LEU A 255 -23.28 8.42 -12.67
N ARG A 256 -24.10 7.72 -13.45
CA ARG A 256 -25.57 7.75 -13.31
C ARG A 256 -26.02 7.25 -11.95
N ALA A 257 -25.45 6.15 -11.45
CA ALA A 257 -25.77 5.63 -10.14
C ALA A 257 -25.36 6.56 -8.98
N PHE A 258 -24.35 7.41 -9.19
CA PHE A 258 -23.90 8.39 -8.20
C PHE A 258 -24.76 9.67 -8.20
N LEU A 259 -25.23 10.11 -9.40
CA LEU A 259 -26.04 11.32 -9.56
C LEU A 259 -27.52 11.11 -9.18
N HIS A 260 -27.99 9.86 -9.09
CA HIS A 260 -29.38 9.52 -8.73
C HIS A 260 -29.52 9.08 -7.26
N ARG A 261 -28.51 9.30 -6.42
CA ARG A 261 -28.56 9.20 -4.97
C ARG A 261 -28.58 10.58 -4.32
#